data_6f5d51dfa446043182c299b0c9bc6010
#
_entry.id   6f5d51dfa446043182c299b0c9bc6010
#
_cell.length_a   1.000
_cell.length_b   1.000
_cell.length_c   1.000
_cell.angle_alpha   90.00
_cell.angle_beta   90.00
_cell.angle_gamma   90.00
#
_symmetry.space_group_name_H-M   'P 1'
#
loop_
_entity.id
_entity.type
_entity.pdbx_description
1 polymer ?
#
loop_
_entity_poly.entity_id
_entity_poly.type
_entity_poly.pdbx_seq_one_letter_code
_entity_poly.pdbx_strand_id
1 'polypeptide(L)'
;MATWNSRGLRGSFLEELVNMTNDKYRSQKLAPITPVRMDKEHRQITLAYFDQRSTIDYIGAVQGIPVCFDAKECATDRFPLANVHEHQIRFMKEFEEQDGIAFLLIYFKAKDTFMYLPYAKLDEFWRRMEEGGAKHFKYEELDPAYEISTYSGTFVHYLEQIQMDLEQRDSR
;
A
#
# COMPACT_ATOMS: atom_id res chain seq x y z
N MET A 1 -37.30 -0.03 12.91
CA MET A 1 -35.96 -0.65 12.82
C MET A 1 -35.23 -0.02 11.65
N ALA A 2 -34.24 0.81 11.94
CA ALA A 2 -33.50 1.53 10.91
C ALA A 2 -32.42 0.61 10.36
N THR A 3 -32.57 0.17 9.11
CA THR A 3 -31.55 -0.55 8.37
C THR A 3 -30.45 0.44 7.97
N TRP A 4 -29.30 0.35 8.62
CA TRP A 4 -28.09 1.06 8.24
C TRP A 4 -27.56 0.55 6.89
N ASN A 5 -28.01 1.18 5.82
CA ASN A 5 -27.54 0.92 4.47
C ASN A 5 -26.57 2.04 4.07
N SER A 6 -25.42 2.09 4.74
CA SER A 6 -24.33 3.04 4.41
C SER A 6 -23.47 2.47 3.27
N ARG A 7 -23.93 2.59 2.03
CA ARG A 7 -23.16 2.26 0.82
C ARG A 7 -22.13 3.35 0.44
N GLY A 8 -21.80 4.28 1.32
CA GLY A 8 -20.97 5.46 1.04
C GLY A 8 -19.63 5.55 1.76
N LEU A 9 -19.35 4.67 2.72
CA LEU A 9 -18.17 4.76 3.61
C LEU A 9 -17.54 3.38 3.89
N ARG A 10 -17.38 2.56 2.85
CA ARG A 10 -16.62 1.32 3.02
C ARG A 10 -15.20 1.52 2.47
N GLY A 11 -14.31 2.06 3.32
CA GLY A 11 -12.92 1.67 3.26
C GLY A 11 -12.85 0.16 3.49
N SER A 12 -11.89 -0.53 2.89
CA SER A 12 -11.65 -1.93 3.21
C SER A 12 -11.23 -2.05 4.68
N PHE A 13 -11.36 -3.23 5.26
CA PHE A 13 -10.88 -3.50 6.62
C PHE A 13 -9.41 -3.11 6.79
N LEU A 14 -8.58 -3.42 5.80
CA LEU A 14 -7.18 -3.03 5.78
C LEU A 14 -7.00 -1.51 5.80
N GLU A 15 -7.76 -0.75 5.00
CA GLU A 15 -7.67 0.72 4.99
C GLU A 15 -8.02 1.33 6.35
N GLU A 16 -9.01 0.78 7.06
CA GLU A 16 -9.36 1.23 8.41
C GLU A 16 -8.19 1.03 9.38
N LEU A 17 -7.56 -0.15 9.37
CA LEU A 17 -6.39 -0.46 10.20
C LEU A 17 -5.18 0.42 9.83
N VAL A 18 -4.94 0.65 8.56
CA VAL A 18 -3.86 1.54 8.07
C VAL A 18 -4.12 2.98 8.54
N ASN A 19 -5.34 3.49 8.43
CA ASN A 19 -5.68 4.83 8.89
C ASN A 19 -5.44 4.99 10.40
N MET A 20 -5.87 4.02 11.23
CA MET A 20 -5.61 4.02 12.67
C MET A 20 -4.10 3.99 12.98
N THR A 21 -3.34 3.20 12.22
CA THR A 21 -1.87 3.14 12.34
C THR A 21 -1.24 4.48 11.98
N ASN A 22 -1.65 5.10 10.88
CA ASN A 22 -1.12 6.39 10.43
C ASN A 22 -1.45 7.53 11.40
N ASP A 23 -2.64 7.52 12.01
CA ASP A 23 -3.01 8.49 13.06
C ASP A 23 -2.11 8.33 14.28
N LYS A 24 -1.76 7.10 14.66
CA LYS A 24 -0.80 6.84 15.74
C LYS A 24 0.60 7.33 15.37
N TYR A 25 1.09 7.04 14.17
CA TYR A 25 2.39 7.54 13.70
C TYR A 25 2.44 9.08 13.71
N ARG A 26 1.37 9.73 13.26
CA ARG A 26 1.27 11.20 13.29
C ARG A 26 1.29 11.75 14.72
N SER A 27 0.53 11.15 15.65
CA SER A 27 0.50 11.58 17.06
C SER A 27 1.86 11.43 17.74
N GLN A 28 2.64 10.44 17.35
CA GLN A 28 4.00 10.19 17.84
C GLN A 28 5.09 10.93 17.05
N LYS A 29 4.71 11.73 16.03
CA LYS A 29 5.62 12.46 15.14
C LYS A 29 6.62 11.55 14.38
N LEU A 30 6.22 10.31 14.10
CA LEU A 30 7.03 9.34 13.36
C LEU A 30 6.90 9.52 11.84
N ALA A 31 5.67 9.64 11.37
CA ALA A 31 5.38 9.76 9.94
C ALA A 31 4.06 10.49 9.67
N PRO A 32 4.04 11.60 8.92
CA PRO A 32 2.82 12.25 8.44
C PRO A 32 2.35 11.61 7.14
N ILE A 33 1.72 10.44 7.23
CA ILE A 33 1.14 9.75 6.08
C ILE A 33 -0.37 10.02 6.03
N THR A 34 -0.88 10.33 4.85
CA THR A 34 -2.27 10.71 4.65
C THR A 34 -2.89 9.94 3.48
N PRO A 35 -4.17 9.55 3.58
CA PRO A 35 -4.89 8.99 2.44
C PRO A 35 -5.08 10.05 1.36
N VAL A 36 -4.92 9.64 0.11
CA VAL A 36 -5.24 10.45 -1.06
C VAL A 36 -6.72 10.29 -1.36
N ARG A 37 -7.51 11.31 -1.08
CA ARG A 37 -8.96 11.29 -1.28
C ARG A 37 -9.38 12.34 -2.28
N MET A 38 -10.29 11.96 -3.19
CA MET A 38 -11.07 12.92 -3.95
C MET A 38 -12.30 13.34 -3.14
N ASP A 39 -12.46 14.61 -2.89
CA ASP A 39 -13.72 15.17 -2.38
C ASP A 39 -14.80 15.06 -3.48
N LYS A 40 -15.74 14.15 -3.26
CA LYS A 40 -16.85 13.91 -4.21
C LYS A 40 -17.93 14.98 -4.15
N GLU A 41 -18.02 15.75 -3.06
CA GLU A 41 -19.07 16.74 -2.88
C GLU A 41 -18.75 18.07 -3.56
N HIS A 42 -17.49 18.49 -3.59
CA HIS A 42 -17.10 19.79 -4.10
C HIS A 42 -16.28 19.74 -5.40
N ARG A 43 -15.97 18.55 -5.94
CA ARG A 43 -15.06 18.36 -7.09
C ARG A 43 -13.73 19.09 -6.92
N GLN A 44 -13.34 19.39 -5.69
CA GLN A 44 -12.07 20.02 -5.35
C GLN A 44 -11.11 18.96 -4.84
N ILE A 45 -9.94 18.92 -5.44
CA ILE A 45 -8.82 18.10 -4.99
C ILE A 45 -8.17 18.86 -3.84
N THR A 46 -8.25 18.33 -2.62
CA THR A 46 -7.68 18.98 -1.43
C THR A 46 -6.15 18.93 -1.41
N LEU A 47 -5.55 18.14 -2.31
CA LEU A 47 -4.13 18.14 -2.66
C LEU A 47 -4.06 18.07 -4.18
N ALA A 48 -3.67 19.17 -4.80
CA ALA A 48 -3.55 19.29 -6.24
C ALA A 48 -2.37 18.43 -6.74
N TYR A 49 -2.63 17.22 -7.17
CA TYR A 49 -1.79 16.55 -8.16
C TYR A 49 -2.65 15.59 -8.98
N PHE A 50 -2.76 15.95 -10.26
CA PHE A 50 -3.22 15.16 -11.39
C PHE A 50 -4.73 15.04 -11.62
N ASP A 51 -5.11 15.50 -12.78
CA ASP A 51 -6.36 15.35 -13.52
C ASP A 51 -6.64 13.87 -13.91
N GLN A 52 -6.20 12.91 -13.10
CA GLN A 52 -6.38 11.49 -13.30
C GLN A 52 -6.90 10.81 -12.02
N ARG A 53 -7.61 9.69 -12.19
CA ARG A 53 -8.10 8.83 -11.12
C ARG A 53 -7.00 8.62 -10.07
N SER A 54 -7.36 8.64 -8.79
CA SER A 54 -6.43 8.43 -7.68
C SER A 54 -5.39 7.35 -8.01
N THR A 55 -4.13 7.78 -8.12
CA THR A 55 -3.05 6.93 -8.63
C THR A 55 -2.59 5.96 -7.55
N ILE A 56 -2.74 6.36 -6.28
CA ILE A 56 -2.26 5.63 -5.10
C ILE A 56 -3.14 5.97 -3.89
N ASP A 57 -3.27 5.08 -2.91
CA ASP A 57 -4.13 5.29 -1.74
C ASP A 57 -3.50 6.21 -0.69
N TYR A 58 -2.19 6.12 -0.49
CA TYR A 58 -1.47 6.81 0.59
C TYR A 58 -0.18 7.45 0.09
N ILE A 59 0.10 8.65 0.60
CA ILE A 59 1.34 9.37 0.36
C ILE A 59 1.77 10.11 1.62
N GLY A 60 3.08 10.24 1.83
CA GLY A 60 3.64 10.98 2.96
C GLY A 60 5.15 10.93 2.99
N ALA A 61 5.71 11.10 4.18
CA ALA A 61 7.14 11.01 4.41
C ALA A 61 7.44 10.30 5.73
N VAL A 62 8.52 9.55 5.76
CA VAL A 62 9.05 8.90 6.94
C VAL A 62 10.48 9.39 7.13
N GLN A 63 10.74 10.18 8.18
CA GLN A 63 12.05 10.72 8.49
C GLN A 63 12.76 11.42 7.31
N GLY A 64 12.00 12.14 6.50
CA GLY A 64 12.53 12.87 5.34
C GLY A 64 12.49 12.07 4.03
N ILE A 65 12.18 10.77 4.06
CA ILE A 65 12.09 9.92 2.88
C ILE A 65 10.64 9.95 2.37
N PRO A 66 10.41 10.32 1.11
CA PRO A 66 9.08 10.23 0.50
C PRO A 66 8.58 8.78 0.45
N VAL A 67 7.31 8.56 0.79
CA VAL A 67 6.70 7.23 0.81
C VAL A 67 5.33 7.28 0.15
N CYS A 68 5.05 6.31 -0.71
CA CYS A 68 3.71 6.08 -1.23
C CYS A 68 3.36 4.59 -1.27
N PHE A 69 2.08 4.26 -1.07
CA PHE A 69 1.65 2.89 -1.13
C PHE A 69 0.15 2.73 -1.38
N ASP A 70 -0.21 1.55 -1.78
CA ASP A 70 -1.59 1.13 -1.97
C ASP A 70 -1.94 0.00 -1.01
N ALA A 71 -3.17 -0.04 -0.50
CA ALA A 71 -3.66 -1.06 0.41
C ALA A 71 -4.61 -2.01 -0.33
N LYS A 72 -4.29 -3.29 -0.35
CA LYS A 72 -5.05 -4.32 -1.07
C LYS A 72 -5.43 -5.48 -0.16
N GLU A 73 -6.63 -6.01 -0.35
CA GLU A 73 -7.07 -7.23 0.30
C GLU A 73 -7.13 -8.38 -0.69
N CYS A 74 -6.69 -9.55 -0.26
CA CYS A 74 -6.72 -10.79 -1.04
C CYS A 74 -7.44 -11.88 -0.25
N ALA A 75 -8.51 -12.44 -0.82
CA ALA A 75 -9.31 -13.46 -0.14
C ALA A 75 -8.59 -14.81 -0.02
N THR A 76 -7.69 -15.10 -0.94
CA THR A 76 -6.95 -16.37 -1.05
C THR A 76 -5.45 -16.17 -0.82
N ASP A 77 -4.66 -17.22 -1.00
CA ASP A 77 -3.19 -17.20 -1.02
C ASP A 77 -2.59 -16.73 -2.35
N ARG A 78 -3.44 -16.39 -3.33
CA ARG A 78 -3.03 -15.96 -4.69
C ARG A 78 -3.51 -14.55 -4.94
N PHE A 79 -2.58 -13.64 -5.12
CA PHE A 79 -2.88 -12.25 -5.41
C PHE A 79 -2.97 -12.01 -6.93
N PRO A 80 -4.16 -11.66 -7.47
CA PRO A 80 -4.30 -11.34 -8.89
C PRO A 80 -3.64 -9.99 -9.22
N LEU A 81 -2.75 -9.94 -10.19
CA LEU A 81 -2.13 -8.69 -10.63
C LEU A 81 -3.15 -7.70 -11.24
N ALA A 82 -4.32 -8.19 -11.68
CA ALA A 82 -5.44 -7.34 -12.11
C ALA A 82 -5.99 -6.43 -11.00
N ASN A 83 -5.67 -6.70 -9.73
CA ASN A 83 -6.03 -5.82 -8.60
C ASN A 83 -5.13 -4.58 -8.51
N VAL A 84 -4.03 -4.54 -9.25
CA VAL A 84 -3.16 -3.37 -9.39
C VAL A 84 -3.32 -2.84 -10.80
N HIS A 85 -3.55 -1.54 -10.95
CA HIS A 85 -3.73 -0.94 -12.26
C HIS A 85 -2.39 -0.47 -12.84
N GLU A 86 -2.25 -0.51 -14.16
CA GLU A 86 -1.03 -0.07 -14.86
C GLU A 86 -0.59 1.34 -14.45
N HIS A 87 -1.54 2.27 -14.27
CA HIS A 87 -1.21 3.63 -13.83
C HIS A 87 -0.63 3.68 -12.41
N GLN A 88 -0.98 2.74 -11.52
CA GLN A 88 -0.40 2.61 -10.18
C GLN A 88 1.05 2.10 -10.28
N ILE A 89 1.31 1.10 -11.11
CA ILE A 89 2.66 0.59 -11.38
C ILE A 89 3.56 1.70 -11.92
N ARG A 90 3.06 2.45 -12.91
CA ARG A 90 3.81 3.56 -13.49
C ARG A 90 4.11 4.66 -12.46
N PHE A 91 3.12 5.04 -11.66
CA PHE A 91 3.31 6.05 -10.61
C PHE A 91 4.34 5.59 -9.56
N MET A 92 4.25 4.34 -9.08
CA MET A 92 5.21 3.77 -8.14
C MET A 92 6.63 3.78 -8.72
N LYS A 93 6.78 3.45 -10.01
CA LYS A 93 8.06 3.49 -10.71
C LYS A 93 8.64 4.91 -10.71
N GLU A 94 7.85 5.88 -11.18
CA GLU A 94 8.27 7.28 -11.23
C GLU A 94 8.61 7.83 -9.84
N PHE A 95 7.91 7.38 -8.80
CA PHE A 95 8.16 7.74 -7.41
C PHE A 95 9.48 7.18 -6.89
N GLU A 96 9.81 5.94 -7.23
CA GLU A 96 11.08 5.28 -6.91
C GLU A 96 12.27 5.92 -7.66
N GLU A 97 12.06 6.39 -8.89
CA GLU A 97 13.06 7.12 -9.68
C GLU A 97 13.42 8.49 -9.06
N GLN A 98 12.62 8.97 -8.09
CA GLN A 98 12.89 10.18 -7.30
C GLN A 98 13.41 9.86 -5.89
N ASP A 99 14.01 8.69 -5.70
CA ASP A 99 14.50 8.18 -4.41
C ASP A 99 13.41 8.04 -3.33
N GLY A 100 12.14 7.95 -3.74
CA GLY A 100 11.04 7.62 -2.86
C GLY A 100 10.94 6.11 -2.63
N ILE A 101 10.13 5.70 -1.66
CA ILE A 101 9.78 4.31 -1.39
C ILE A 101 8.34 4.07 -1.81
N ALA A 102 8.12 3.10 -2.70
CA ALA A 102 6.81 2.66 -3.11
C ALA A 102 6.60 1.17 -2.80
N PHE A 103 5.40 0.82 -2.32
CA PHE A 103 5.09 -0.57 -1.96
C PHE A 103 3.58 -0.84 -1.98
N LEU A 104 3.20 -2.12 -1.90
CA LEU A 104 1.84 -2.54 -1.56
C LEU A 104 1.79 -3.06 -0.11
N LEU A 105 0.74 -2.71 0.61
CA LEU A 105 0.31 -3.42 1.80
C LEU A 105 -0.79 -4.39 1.42
N ILE A 106 -0.60 -5.68 1.70
CA ILE A 106 -1.55 -6.71 1.29
C ILE A 106 -2.02 -7.47 2.52
N TYR A 107 -3.33 -7.54 2.71
CA TYR A 107 -3.94 -8.44 3.70
C TYR A 107 -4.42 -9.72 3.04
N PHE A 108 -3.74 -10.82 3.33
CA PHE A 108 -4.13 -12.16 2.89
C PHE A 108 -5.12 -12.76 3.89
N LYS A 109 -6.42 -12.66 3.59
CA LYS A 109 -7.51 -13.10 4.50
C LYS A 109 -7.43 -14.59 4.84
N ALA A 110 -7.07 -15.43 3.88
CA ALA A 110 -6.94 -16.88 4.09
C ALA A 110 -5.86 -17.27 5.09
N LYS A 111 -4.88 -16.38 5.32
CA LYS A 111 -3.76 -16.59 6.25
C LYS A 111 -3.78 -15.66 7.45
N ASP A 112 -4.75 -14.74 7.49
CA ASP A 112 -4.85 -13.66 8.49
C ASP A 112 -3.53 -12.90 8.67
N THR A 113 -2.87 -12.57 7.55
CA THR A 113 -1.51 -12.05 7.53
C THR A 113 -1.42 -10.78 6.68
N PHE A 114 -0.68 -9.79 7.19
CA PHE A 114 -0.35 -8.57 6.47
C PHE A 114 1.06 -8.67 5.91
N MET A 115 1.21 -8.33 4.63
CA MET A 115 2.49 -8.36 3.92
C MET A 115 2.83 -6.99 3.35
N TYR A 116 4.08 -6.60 3.50
CA TYR A 116 4.68 -5.51 2.77
C TYR A 116 5.32 -6.05 1.50
N LEU A 117 4.94 -5.54 0.35
CA LEU A 117 5.52 -5.92 -0.93
C LEU A 117 6.26 -4.73 -1.54
N PRO A 118 7.61 -4.70 -1.52
CA PRO A 118 8.40 -3.65 -2.17
C PRO A 118 8.06 -3.51 -3.64
N TYR A 119 8.08 -2.28 -4.18
CA TYR A 119 7.85 -2.04 -5.60
C TYR A 119 8.76 -2.89 -6.51
N ALA A 120 10.03 -3.02 -6.16
CA ALA A 120 10.98 -3.82 -6.95
C ALA A 120 10.49 -5.27 -7.16
N LYS A 121 9.91 -5.89 -6.11
CA LYS A 121 9.36 -7.25 -6.21
C LYS A 121 8.02 -7.29 -6.96
N LEU A 122 7.19 -6.26 -6.78
CA LEU A 122 5.95 -6.11 -7.55
C LEU A 122 6.25 -5.96 -9.04
N ASP A 123 7.28 -5.19 -9.41
CA ASP A 123 7.72 -4.99 -10.80
C ASP A 123 8.22 -6.30 -11.43
N GLU A 124 8.91 -7.16 -10.67
CA GLU A 124 9.29 -8.51 -11.15
C GLU A 124 8.06 -9.34 -11.54
N PHE A 125 7.02 -9.35 -10.69
CA PHE A 125 5.77 -10.06 -10.98
C PHE A 125 5.03 -9.44 -12.16
N TRP A 126 5.05 -8.11 -12.26
CA TRP A 126 4.41 -7.39 -13.35
C TRP A 126 5.06 -7.69 -14.68
N ARG A 127 6.39 -7.61 -14.77
CA ARG A 127 7.15 -7.97 -15.99
C ARG A 127 6.96 -9.43 -16.37
N ARG A 128 6.97 -10.35 -15.39
CA ARG A 128 6.66 -11.76 -15.64
C ARG A 128 5.30 -11.93 -16.34
N MET A 129 4.29 -11.17 -15.91
CA MET A 129 2.97 -11.20 -16.55
C MET A 129 3.00 -10.63 -17.97
N GLU A 130 3.69 -9.51 -18.19
CA GLU A 130 3.82 -8.89 -19.51
C GLU A 130 4.54 -9.80 -20.51
N GLU A 131 5.48 -10.60 -20.05
CA GLU A 131 6.19 -11.62 -20.84
C GLU A 131 5.35 -12.88 -21.10
N GLY A 132 4.07 -12.89 -20.73
CA GLY A 132 3.14 -13.99 -20.95
C GLY A 132 3.12 -15.04 -19.83
N GLY A 133 3.76 -14.76 -18.69
CA GLY A 133 3.76 -15.62 -17.52
C GLY A 133 2.51 -15.48 -16.64
N ALA A 134 2.60 -15.91 -15.38
CA ALA A 134 1.49 -15.93 -14.46
C ALA A 134 0.93 -14.53 -14.19
N LYS A 135 -0.40 -14.38 -14.29
CA LYS A 135 -1.14 -13.14 -13.99
C LYS A 135 -1.47 -12.97 -12.48
N HIS A 136 -0.76 -13.67 -11.65
CA HIS A 136 -0.85 -13.63 -10.19
C HIS A 136 0.49 -14.02 -9.58
N PHE A 137 0.68 -13.69 -8.33
CA PHE A 137 1.71 -14.29 -7.49
C PHE A 137 1.08 -14.98 -6.29
N LYS A 138 1.81 -15.92 -5.70
CA LYS A 138 1.38 -16.65 -4.51
C LYS A 138 2.03 -16.05 -3.28
N TYR A 139 1.37 -16.22 -2.13
CA TYR A 139 1.93 -15.86 -0.84
C TYR A 139 3.33 -16.47 -0.60
N GLU A 140 3.52 -17.72 -1.01
CA GLU A 140 4.80 -18.43 -0.87
C GLU A 140 5.94 -17.86 -1.74
N GLU A 141 5.63 -17.00 -2.71
CA GLU A 141 6.64 -16.31 -3.53
C GLU A 141 7.15 -15.01 -2.87
N LEU A 142 6.51 -14.59 -1.76
CA LEU A 142 6.88 -13.41 -0.99
C LEU A 142 7.95 -13.77 0.05
N ASP A 143 8.82 -12.81 0.35
CA ASP A 143 9.80 -12.97 1.41
C ASP A 143 9.11 -12.87 2.78
N PRO A 144 9.18 -13.93 3.62
CA PRO A 144 8.56 -13.92 4.95
C PRO A 144 9.08 -12.81 5.87
N ALA A 145 10.27 -12.28 5.62
CA ALA A 145 10.83 -11.17 6.40
C ALA A 145 9.99 -9.88 6.29
N TYR A 146 9.21 -9.76 5.20
CA TYR A 146 8.29 -8.64 5.00
C TYR A 146 6.88 -8.86 5.56
N GLU A 147 6.66 -9.93 6.31
CA GLU A 147 5.43 -10.12 7.08
C GLU A 147 5.34 -9.05 8.18
N ILE A 148 4.17 -8.41 8.28
CA ILE A 148 3.94 -7.35 9.25
C ILE A 148 3.33 -7.95 10.52
N SER A 149 4.04 -7.83 11.62
CA SER A 149 3.53 -8.22 12.93
C SER A 149 2.58 -7.16 13.48
N THR A 150 1.49 -7.60 14.07
CA THR A 150 0.67 -6.73 14.93
C THR A 150 1.39 -6.55 16.25
N TYR A 151 1.93 -5.36 16.51
CA TYR A 151 2.72 -5.13 17.70
C TYR A 151 2.19 -3.96 18.51
N SER A 152 2.04 -4.16 19.84
CA SER A 152 1.92 -3.09 20.84
C SER A 152 0.86 -2.01 20.54
N GLY A 153 -0.35 -2.41 20.08
CA GLY A 153 -1.45 -1.46 19.81
C GLY A 153 -1.31 -0.69 18.48
N THR A 154 -0.46 -1.16 17.58
CA THR A 154 -0.38 -0.75 16.18
C THR A 154 -0.78 -1.95 15.32
N PHE A 155 -1.84 -1.80 14.50
CA PHE A 155 -2.44 -2.93 13.80
C PHE A 155 -1.63 -3.37 12.59
N VAL A 156 -1.05 -2.43 11.84
CA VAL A 156 -0.24 -2.69 10.65
C VAL A 156 1.04 -1.88 10.75
N HIS A 157 2.02 -2.39 11.49
CA HIS A 157 3.26 -1.67 11.79
C HIS A 157 4.29 -1.85 10.68
N TYR A 158 4.17 -1.10 9.59
CA TYR A 158 5.01 -1.25 8.38
C TYR A 158 6.30 -0.42 8.36
N LEU A 159 6.61 0.37 9.39
CA LEU A 159 7.84 1.17 9.41
C LEU A 159 9.11 0.31 9.48
N GLU A 160 9.04 -0.85 10.14
CA GLU A 160 10.16 -1.80 10.19
C GLU A 160 10.47 -2.37 8.80
N GLN A 161 9.43 -2.65 8.00
CA GLN A 161 9.60 -3.15 6.64
C GLN A 161 10.14 -2.07 5.70
N ILE A 162 9.77 -0.80 5.90
CA ILE A 162 10.39 0.32 5.18
C ILE A 162 11.90 0.38 5.48
N GLN A 163 12.30 0.23 6.73
CA GLN A 163 13.71 0.20 7.07
C GLN A 163 14.45 -0.97 6.40
N MET A 164 13.87 -2.15 6.42
CA MET A 164 14.44 -3.34 5.74
C MET A 164 14.56 -3.12 4.22
N ASP A 165 13.55 -2.53 3.58
CA ASP A 165 13.57 -2.20 2.16
C ASP A 165 14.73 -1.24 1.82
N LEU A 166 14.93 -0.19 2.64
CA LEU A 166 16.05 0.73 2.50
C LEU A 166 17.41 0.02 2.63
N GLU A 167 17.60 -0.80 3.65
CA GLU A 167 18.83 -1.53 3.88
C GLU A 167 19.18 -2.47 2.72
N GLN A 168 18.16 -3.08 2.09
CA GLN A 168 18.36 -3.91 0.90
C GLN A 168 18.75 -3.10 -0.33
N ARG A 169 18.27 -1.85 -0.47
CA ARG A 169 18.63 -0.95 -1.58
C ARG A 169 20.08 -0.49 -1.48
N ASP A 170 20.52 -0.13 -0.28
CA ASP A 170 21.89 0.31 -0.03
C ASP A 170 22.92 -0.81 -0.22
N SER A 171 22.48 -2.06 -0.27
CA SER A 171 23.33 -3.25 -0.46
C SER A 171 23.49 -3.67 -1.92
N ARG A 172 22.80 -3.01 -2.85
CA ARG A 172 22.86 -3.26 -4.31
C ARG A 172 23.77 -2.29 -5.01
#